data_dcfb6d9d16a3ab54b446a8796e92d36b
#
_entry.id   dcfb6d9d16a3ab54b446a8796e92d36b
#
_cell.length_a   1.000
_cell.length_b   1.000
_cell.length_c   1.000
_cell.angle_alpha   90.00
_cell.angle_beta   90.00
_cell.angle_gamma   90.00
#
_symmetry.space_group_name_H-M   'P 1'
#
loop_
_entity.id
_entity.type
_entity.pdbx_description
1 polymer ?
#
loop_
_entity_poly.entity_id
_entity_poly.type
_entity_poly.pdbx_seq_one_letter_code
_entity_poly.pdbx_strand_id
1 'polypeptide(L)'
;GKVFHIGHGNLGDPQAFEVPHFHDKVIEYLVPESTDGGKLTREEALFTNQKLGQIRSLPRGAAFEAPVANDEDYADGRVANETIVRLKAAKARRAKDGTPFFIAAGFVRPHLPFSAPKKYWDMHDPAKLPLAVNKSFPKDAPRVALKRGGEIAAFKPVPPGGQIEDELARKLIHGYYASTTYVDAQIGKVTRALDELGLAENTIVVLWGDHGWHLGDLSIWT
;
A
#
# COMPACT_ATOMS: atom_id res chain seq x y z
N GLY A 1 -6.99 -7.24 -1.38
CA GLY A 1 -6.45 -6.02 -1.99
C GLY A 1 -7.38 -4.83 -1.82
N LYS A 2 -6.92 -3.65 -2.17
CA LYS A 2 -7.63 -2.37 -1.97
C LYS A 2 -8.38 -1.95 -3.25
N VAL A 3 -9.41 -2.70 -3.66
CA VAL A 3 -10.36 -2.27 -4.70
C VAL A 3 -11.37 -1.28 -4.12
N PHE A 4 -11.85 -1.54 -2.90
CA PHE A 4 -12.65 -0.61 -2.11
C PHE A 4 -11.86 -0.13 -0.91
N HIS A 5 -12.18 1.06 -0.42
CA HIS A 5 -11.63 1.54 0.86
C HIS A 5 -12.26 0.72 2.00
N ILE A 6 -11.46 -0.15 2.60
CA ILE A 6 -11.86 -1.04 3.70
C ILE A 6 -11.38 -0.43 5.00
N GLY A 7 -12.15 -0.58 6.05
CA GLY A 7 -11.90 -0.02 7.38
C GLY A 7 -13.03 0.93 7.79
N HIS A 8 -13.02 1.38 9.03
CA HIS A 8 -14.05 2.27 9.59
C HIS A 8 -15.50 1.76 9.41
N GLY A 9 -15.69 0.43 9.39
CA GLY A 9 -17.00 -0.19 9.15
C GLY A 9 -17.33 -0.50 7.68
N ASN A 10 -16.49 -0.10 6.74
CA ASN A 10 -16.66 -0.42 5.33
C ASN A 10 -16.16 -1.84 5.03
N LEU A 11 -16.99 -2.65 4.39
CA LEU A 11 -16.70 -4.06 4.10
C LEU A 11 -16.63 -4.36 2.59
N GLY A 12 -16.69 -3.34 1.75
CA GLY A 12 -16.79 -3.49 0.30
C GLY A 12 -18.24 -3.63 -0.17
N ASP A 13 -18.41 -3.92 -1.45
CA ASP A 13 -19.72 -4.14 -2.07
C ASP A 13 -19.81 -5.57 -2.61
N PRO A 14 -20.54 -6.47 -1.95
CA PRO A 14 -20.65 -7.86 -2.39
C PRO A 14 -21.43 -8.03 -3.68
N GLN A 15 -22.19 -7.00 -4.12
CA GLN A 15 -22.95 -7.04 -5.37
C GLN A 15 -22.16 -6.53 -6.58
N ALA A 16 -21.02 -5.88 -6.36
CA ALA A 16 -20.22 -5.30 -7.45
C ALA A 16 -19.55 -6.34 -8.35
N PHE A 17 -19.37 -7.57 -7.86
CA PHE A 17 -18.67 -8.63 -8.60
C PHE A 17 -19.36 -9.99 -8.43
N GLU A 18 -19.42 -10.75 -9.52
CA GLU A 18 -19.98 -12.10 -9.54
C GLU A 18 -19.17 -13.08 -8.67
N VAL A 19 -17.86 -12.95 -8.71
CA VAL A 19 -16.95 -13.76 -7.86
C VAL A 19 -16.63 -12.97 -6.59
N PRO A 20 -16.78 -13.59 -5.40
CA PRO A 20 -16.52 -12.92 -4.13
C PRO A 20 -15.13 -12.30 -4.05
N HIS A 21 -15.03 -11.19 -3.32
CA HIS A 21 -13.77 -10.52 -3.07
C HIS A 21 -12.76 -11.43 -2.40
N PHE A 22 -11.50 -11.33 -2.82
CA PHE A 22 -10.38 -11.84 -2.06
C PHE A 22 -10.05 -10.84 -0.94
N HIS A 23 -10.37 -11.21 0.28
CA HIS A 23 -10.07 -10.41 1.46
C HIS A 23 -8.70 -10.78 1.99
N ASP A 24 -7.83 -9.78 2.10
CA ASP A 24 -6.52 -9.91 2.71
C ASP A 24 -6.23 -8.69 3.59
N LYS A 25 -5.16 -8.76 4.35
CA LYS A 25 -4.72 -7.66 5.20
C LYS A 25 -4.43 -6.41 4.34
N VAL A 26 -4.72 -5.25 4.89
CA VAL A 26 -4.37 -3.95 4.29
C VAL A 26 -3.07 -3.43 4.92
N ILE A 27 -2.99 -3.49 6.25
CA ILE A 27 -1.80 -3.16 7.01
C ILE A 27 -1.31 -4.44 7.69
N GLU A 28 -0.03 -4.71 7.55
CA GLU A 28 0.63 -5.84 8.18
C GLU A 28 2.11 -5.59 8.40
N TYR A 29 2.65 -6.27 9.40
CA TYR A 29 4.06 -6.23 9.76
C TYR A 29 4.59 -7.65 9.91
N LEU A 30 5.84 -7.84 9.52
CA LEU A 30 6.53 -9.13 9.62
C LEU A 30 7.55 -9.16 10.76
N VAL A 31 8.04 -7.98 11.19
CA VAL A 31 9.02 -7.88 12.27
C VAL A 31 8.39 -7.42 13.58
N PRO A 32 8.67 -8.10 14.70
CA PRO A 32 8.10 -7.76 16.01
C PRO A 32 8.40 -6.33 16.47
N GLU A 33 9.55 -5.77 16.08
CA GLU A 33 9.98 -4.41 16.42
C GLU A 33 9.04 -3.36 15.81
N SER A 34 8.42 -3.69 14.68
CA SER A 34 7.46 -2.80 14.02
C SER A 34 6.15 -2.65 14.79
N THR A 35 5.85 -3.58 15.71
CA THR A 35 4.55 -3.70 16.39
C THR A 35 4.64 -3.73 17.91
N ASP A 36 5.72 -3.26 18.51
CA ASP A 36 5.94 -3.32 19.96
C ASP A 36 5.88 -4.78 20.51
N GLY A 37 6.66 -5.66 19.88
CA GLY A 37 6.77 -7.07 20.25
C GLY A 37 5.67 -7.97 19.73
N GLY A 38 5.15 -7.70 18.53
CA GLY A 38 4.13 -8.53 17.87
C GLY A 38 2.69 -8.21 18.31
N LYS A 39 2.47 -7.08 19.00
CA LYS A 39 1.13 -6.66 19.40
C LYS A 39 0.35 -6.11 18.19
N LEU A 40 -0.96 -6.25 18.24
CA LEU A 40 -1.85 -5.56 17.30
C LEU A 40 -1.63 -4.04 17.40
N THR A 41 -1.38 -3.40 16.27
CA THR A 41 -1.18 -1.96 16.23
C THR A 41 -2.51 -1.22 16.03
N ARG A 42 -2.49 0.08 16.32
CA ARG A 42 -3.61 0.97 16.08
C ARG A 42 -4.08 0.93 14.63
N GLU A 43 -3.13 0.95 13.72
CA GLU A 43 -3.36 1.00 12.28
C GLU A 43 -3.95 -0.32 11.77
N GLU A 44 -3.42 -1.46 12.20
CA GLU A 44 -4.00 -2.78 11.87
C GLU A 44 -5.43 -2.91 12.41
N ALA A 45 -5.69 -2.39 13.61
CA ALA A 45 -7.00 -2.45 14.24
C ALA A 45 -8.05 -1.59 13.49
N LEU A 46 -7.66 -0.47 12.89
CA LEU A 46 -8.56 0.35 12.06
C LEU A 46 -9.12 -0.45 10.87
N PHE A 47 -8.30 -1.27 10.25
CA PHE A 47 -8.69 -2.09 9.11
C PHE A 47 -9.36 -3.42 9.48
N THR A 48 -9.41 -3.75 10.77
CA THR A 48 -10.16 -4.89 11.30
C THR A 48 -11.50 -4.50 11.92
N ASN A 49 -11.94 -3.25 11.70
CA ASN A 49 -13.22 -2.72 12.16
C ASN A 49 -13.44 -2.78 13.68
N GLN A 50 -12.39 -2.65 14.45
CA GLN A 50 -12.49 -2.58 15.91
C GLN A 50 -13.07 -1.24 16.38
N LYS A 51 -13.65 -1.23 17.58
CA LYS A 51 -14.23 0.00 18.16
C LYS A 51 -13.15 1.07 18.40
N LEU A 52 -13.36 2.29 17.90
CA LEU A 52 -12.41 3.40 17.98
C LEU A 52 -11.87 3.67 19.39
N GLY A 53 -12.69 3.49 20.43
CA GLY A 53 -12.25 3.65 21.82
C GLY A 53 -11.16 2.65 22.24
N GLN A 54 -11.20 1.44 21.72
CA GLN A 54 -10.20 0.40 21.97
C GLN A 54 -8.93 0.64 21.15
N ILE A 55 -9.07 1.16 19.92
CA ILE A 55 -7.95 1.44 19.02
C ILE A 55 -6.97 2.46 19.61
N ARG A 56 -7.47 3.49 20.29
CA ARG A 56 -6.62 4.55 20.86
C ARG A 56 -5.62 4.07 21.91
N SER A 57 -5.90 2.96 22.59
CA SER A 57 -5.00 2.36 23.60
C SER A 57 -3.93 1.44 22.98
N LEU A 58 -4.05 1.11 21.70
CA LEU A 58 -3.09 0.23 21.03
C LEU A 58 -1.79 0.97 20.67
N PRO A 59 -0.68 0.26 20.54
CA PRO A 59 0.60 0.85 20.14
C PRO A 59 0.53 1.35 18.69
N ARG A 60 1.34 2.36 18.40
CA ARG A 60 1.57 2.81 17.03
C ARG A 60 2.47 1.82 16.31
N GLY A 61 2.14 1.44 15.08
CA GLY A 61 2.99 0.65 14.22
C GLY A 61 4.15 1.46 13.63
N ALA A 62 5.14 0.78 13.07
CA ALA A 62 6.24 1.40 12.36
C ALA A 62 5.76 2.03 11.03
N ALA A 63 6.33 3.20 10.66
CA ALA A 63 6.05 3.82 9.37
C ALA A 63 6.68 3.04 8.20
N PHE A 64 7.65 2.22 8.47
CA PHE A 64 8.36 1.42 7.46
C PHE A 64 9.00 0.18 8.10
N GLU A 65 9.21 -0.86 7.29
CA GLU A 65 10.05 -2.02 7.63
C GLU A 65 10.64 -2.64 6.36
N ALA A 66 11.78 -3.33 6.54
CA ALA A 66 12.56 -3.91 5.44
C ALA A 66 13.05 -5.33 5.78
N PRO A 67 12.17 -6.29 6.03
CA PRO A 67 12.58 -7.65 6.39
C PRO A 67 13.11 -8.42 5.19
N VAL A 68 13.95 -9.41 5.44
CA VAL A 68 14.24 -10.46 4.46
C VAL A 68 13.00 -11.33 4.36
N ALA A 69 12.27 -11.20 3.27
CA ALA A 69 10.96 -11.83 3.07
C ALA A 69 10.70 -12.12 1.59
N ASN A 70 9.77 -13.04 1.32
CA ASN A 70 9.23 -13.25 -0.02
C ASN A 70 8.14 -12.22 -0.32
N ASP A 71 7.77 -12.10 -1.59
CA ASP A 71 6.74 -11.15 -2.00
C ASP A 71 5.38 -11.48 -1.40
N GLU A 72 5.03 -12.77 -1.35
CA GLU A 72 3.77 -13.28 -0.82
C GLU A 72 3.66 -13.28 0.70
N ASP A 73 4.74 -12.98 1.42
CA ASP A 73 4.67 -12.77 2.85
C ASP A 73 3.86 -11.50 3.18
N TYR A 74 3.77 -10.57 2.22
CA TYR A 74 2.88 -9.41 2.27
C TYR A 74 1.64 -9.56 1.39
N ALA A 75 0.59 -8.82 1.75
CA ALA A 75 -0.72 -8.88 1.11
C ALA A 75 -0.68 -8.62 -0.40
N ASP A 76 0.11 -7.66 -0.87
CA ASP A 76 0.14 -7.32 -2.29
C ASP A 76 0.71 -8.44 -3.17
N GLY A 77 1.68 -9.21 -2.65
CA GLY A 77 2.15 -10.42 -3.32
C GLY A 77 1.08 -11.50 -3.40
N ARG A 78 0.29 -11.67 -2.33
CA ARG A 78 -0.85 -12.62 -2.33
C ARG A 78 -1.97 -12.16 -3.24
N VAL A 79 -2.25 -10.86 -3.32
CA VAL A 79 -3.21 -10.28 -4.28
C VAL A 79 -2.78 -10.52 -5.72
N ALA A 80 -1.50 -10.36 -6.04
CA ALA A 80 -0.99 -10.68 -7.38
C ALA A 80 -1.20 -12.16 -7.72
N ASN A 81 -0.86 -13.07 -6.81
CA ASN A 81 -1.04 -14.50 -6.98
C ASN A 81 -2.52 -14.88 -7.18
N GLU A 82 -3.42 -14.33 -6.37
CA GLU A 82 -4.86 -14.53 -6.50
C GLU A 82 -5.39 -13.98 -7.84
N THR A 83 -4.90 -12.81 -8.27
CA THR A 83 -5.28 -12.25 -9.57
C THR A 83 -4.90 -13.17 -10.72
N ILE A 84 -3.72 -13.80 -10.65
CA ILE A 84 -3.29 -14.80 -11.65
C ILE A 84 -4.19 -16.03 -11.63
N VAL A 85 -4.61 -16.49 -10.45
CA VAL A 85 -5.59 -17.61 -10.34
C VAL A 85 -6.90 -17.25 -11.03
N ARG A 86 -7.40 -16.02 -10.81
CA ARG A 86 -8.63 -15.52 -11.45
C ARG A 86 -8.48 -15.37 -12.96
N LEU A 87 -7.34 -14.93 -13.46
CA LEU A 87 -7.06 -14.88 -14.91
C LEU A 87 -7.09 -16.26 -15.54
N LYS A 88 -6.53 -17.29 -14.89
CA LYS A 88 -6.59 -18.67 -15.36
C LYS A 88 -8.02 -19.18 -15.42
N ALA A 89 -8.81 -18.92 -14.38
CA ALA A 89 -10.23 -19.30 -14.34
C ALA A 89 -11.05 -18.57 -15.42
N ALA A 90 -10.81 -17.27 -15.61
CA ALA A 90 -11.45 -16.47 -16.64
C ALA A 90 -11.12 -16.97 -18.08
N LYS A 91 -9.86 -17.35 -18.34
CA LYS A 91 -9.46 -17.99 -19.60
C LYS A 91 -10.23 -19.27 -19.85
N ALA A 92 -10.34 -20.14 -18.86
CA ALA A 92 -11.05 -21.41 -18.98
C ALA A 92 -12.55 -21.19 -19.25
N ARG A 93 -13.19 -20.25 -18.53
CA ARG A 93 -14.59 -19.87 -18.75
C ARG A 93 -14.81 -19.33 -20.17
N ARG A 94 -13.96 -18.39 -20.61
CA ARG A 94 -14.05 -17.83 -21.97
C ARG A 94 -13.90 -18.89 -23.06
N ALA A 95 -13.01 -19.86 -22.87
CA ALA A 95 -12.86 -20.96 -23.82
C ALA A 95 -14.08 -21.88 -23.88
N LYS A 96 -14.83 -22.01 -22.76
CA LYS A 96 -16.01 -22.85 -22.65
C LYS A 96 -17.26 -22.23 -23.27
N ASP A 97 -17.52 -20.96 -23.01
CA ASP A 97 -18.80 -20.31 -23.30
C ASP A 97 -18.68 -18.89 -23.91
N GLY A 98 -17.47 -18.43 -24.19
CA GLY A 98 -17.21 -17.10 -24.78
C GLY A 98 -17.38 -15.93 -23.80
N THR A 99 -17.67 -16.16 -22.52
CA THR A 99 -17.92 -15.10 -21.55
C THR A 99 -16.69 -14.19 -21.37
N PRO A 100 -16.80 -12.88 -21.57
CA PRO A 100 -15.73 -11.93 -21.28
C PRO A 100 -15.50 -11.82 -19.75
N PHE A 101 -14.36 -11.28 -19.36
CA PHE A 101 -14.07 -11.05 -17.95
C PHE A 101 -13.79 -9.57 -17.65
N PHE A 102 -14.08 -9.18 -16.42
CA PHE A 102 -13.61 -7.96 -15.77
C PHE A 102 -12.97 -8.35 -14.45
N ILE A 103 -11.70 -8.03 -14.26
CA ILE A 103 -10.96 -8.32 -13.03
C ILE A 103 -10.37 -7.02 -12.50
N ALA A 104 -10.67 -6.68 -11.25
CA ALA A 104 -10.07 -5.57 -10.54
C ALA A 104 -9.06 -6.12 -9.50
N ALA A 105 -7.81 -5.70 -9.60
CA ALA A 105 -6.76 -6.01 -8.66
C ALA A 105 -6.35 -4.73 -7.91
N GLY A 106 -6.59 -4.69 -6.60
CA GLY A 106 -6.27 -3.53 -5.78
C GLY A 106 -5.08 -3.79 -4.88
N PHE A 107 -4.01 -3.04 -5.07
CA PHE A 107 -2.81 -3.08 -4.24
C PHE A 107 -2.84 -1.98 -3.19
N VAL A 108 -2.13 -2.18 -2.09
CA VAL A 108 -2.07 -1.20 -1.00
C VAL A 108 -0.84 -0.32 -1.11
N ARG A 109 0.29 -0.89 -1.51
CA ARG A 109 1.53 -0.13 -1.64
C ARG A 109 1.44 0.83 -2.85
N PRO A 110 2.04 2.03 -2.73
CA PRO A 110 2.93 2.53 -1.67
C PRO A 110 2.25 3.26 -0.50
N HIS A 111 1.01 2.94 -0.13
CA HIS A 111 0.39 3.48 1.08
C HIS A 111 1.15 3.05 2.36
N LEU A 112 1.07 3.85 3.43
CA LEU A 112 1.61 3.51 4.74
C LEU A 112 1.06 2.18 5.29
N PRO A 113 1.85 1.44 6.08
CA PRO A 113 3.29 1.63 6.31
C PRO A 113 4.09 1.29 5.05
N PHE A 114 5.25 1.93 4.87
CA PHE A 114 6.14 1.64 3.75
C PHE A 114 6.90 0.33 4.00
N SER A 115 6.16 -0.76 4.02
CA SER A 115 6.66 -2.11 4.28
C SER A 115 6.86 -2.85 2.97
N ALA A 116 8.06 -3.32 2.73
CA ALA A 116 8.41 -4.10 1.54
C ALA A 116 9.58 -5.05 1.85
N PRO A 117 9.69 -6.20 1.15
CA PRO A 117 10.85 -7.06 1.26
C PRO A 117 12.17 -6.31 1.02
N LYS A 118 13.19 -6.64 1.83
CA LYS A 118 14.50 -5.95 1.82
C LYS A 118 15.12 -5.83 0.42
N LYS A 119 14.94 -6.82 -0.45
CA LYS A 119 15.46 -6.78 -1.82
C LYS A 119 15.03 -5.54 -2.61
N TYR A 120 13.84 -4.98 -2.36
CA TYR A 120 13.36 -3.76 -3.01
C TYR A 120 13.95 -2.49 -2.40
N TRP A 121 14.27 -2.52 -1.11
CA TRP A 121 15.00 -1.45 -0.45
C TRP A 121 16.45 -1.35 -0.98
N ASP A 122 17.09 -2.49 -1.16
CA ASP A 122 18.47 -2.56 -1.64
C ASP A 122 18.65 -2.07 -3.10
N MET A 123 17.57 -1.93 -3.85
CA MET A 123 17.58 -1.34 -5.20
C MET A 123 17.78 0.18 -5.21
N HIS A 124 17.58 0.83 -4.08
CA HIS A 124 17.66 2.28 -3.95
C HIS A 124 18.78 2.69 -3.01
N ASP A 125 19.71 3.52 -3.49
CA ASP A 125 20.73 4.15 -2.66
C ASP A 125 20.11 5.34 -1.91
N PRO A 126 19.90 5.27 -0.58
CA PRO A 126 19.27 6.34 0.17
C PRO A 126 20.02 7.67 0.09
N ALA A 127 21.33 7.64 -0.16
CA ALA A 127 22.12 8.87 -0.31
C ALA A 127 21.79 9.65 -1.58
N LYS A 128 21.25 8.97 -2.60
CA LYS A 128 20.87 9.57 -3.88
C LYS A 128 19.40 9.98 -3.96
N LEU A 129 18.58 9.59 -2.97
CA LEU A 129 17.17 9.95 -2.98
C LEU A 129 16.98 11.44 -2.68
N PRO A 130 16.19 12.15 -3.50
CA PRO A 130 15.96 13.58 -3.31
C PRO A 130 15.15 13.84 -2.06
N LEU A 131 15.54 14.86 -1.31
CA LEU A 131 14.65 15.47 -0.31
C LEU A 131 13.82 16.56 -0.96
N ALA A 132 12.65 16.86 -0.38
CA ALA A 132 11.83 17.96 -0.84
C ALA A 132 12.62 19.28 -0.83
N VAL A 133 12.53 20.04 -1.91
CA VAL A 133 13.20 21.33 -2.05
C VAL A 133 12.42 22.42 -1.29
N ASN A 134 11.10 22.39 -1.44
CA ASN A 134 10.20 23.38 -0.81
C ASN A 134 9.67 22.79 0.50
N LYS A 135 10.39 23.04 1.61
CA LYS A 135 10.00 22.50 2.92
C LYS A 135 9.11 23.45 3.73
N SER A 136 8.76 24.60 3.17
CA SER A 136 7.94 25.60 3.84
C SER A 136 6.53 25.62 3.30
N PHE A 137 5.56 25.80 4.19
CA PHE A 137 4.17 26.02 3.79
C PHE A 137 4.05 27.31 2.97
N PRO A 138 3.31 27.32 1.85
CA PRO A 138 3.22 28.51 1.00
C PRO A 138 2.67 29.72 1.75
N LYS A 139 3.26 30.88 1.50
CA LYS A 139 2.77 32.16 2.02
C LYS A 139 1.35 32.38 1.49
N ASP A 140 0.49 32.89 2.36
CA ASP A 140 -0.91 33.23 2.05
C ASP A 140 -1.79 32.03 1.62
N ALA A 141 -1.32 30.81 1.74
CA ALA A 141 -2.15 29.63 1.49
C ALA A 141 -3.24 29.49 2.56
N PRO A 142 -4.43 29.00 2.18
CA PRO A 142 -5.52 28.77 3.13
C PRO A 142 -5.09 27.84 4.26
N ARG A 143 -5.43 28.17 5.52
CA ARG A 143 -5.07 27.33 6.68
C ARG A 143 -5.57 25.90 6.58
N VAL A 144 -6.69 25.67 5.88
CA VAL A 144 -7.24 24.33 5.63
C VAL A 144 -6.30 23.43 4.82
N ALA A 145 -5.43 24.01 3.99
CA ALA A 145 -4.42 23.28 3.23
C ALA A 145 -3.19 22.86 4.09
N LEU A 146 -3.03 23.46 5.28
CA LEU A 146 -1.94 23.12 6.18
C LEU A 146 -2.26 21.83 6.93
N LYS A 147 -1.73 20.74 6.47
CA LYS A 147 -1.89 19.41 7.08
C LYS A 147 -0.58 18.98 7.73
N ARG A 148 -0.33 19.46 8.95
CA ARG A 148 0.87 19.10 9.72
C ARG A 148 0.86 17.61 10.03
N GLY A 149 1.90 16.90 9.57
CA GLY A 149 2.10 15.47 9.79
C GLY A 149 1.09 14.60 9.01
N GLY A 150 -0.20 14.89 9.08
CA GLY A 150 -1.21 14.05 8.46
C GLY A 150 -1.21 12.62 9.03
N GLU A 151 -1.51 11.64 8.21
CA GLU A 151 -1.59 10.23 8.60
C GLU A 151 -0.24 9.67 9.08
N ILE A 152 0.88 10.13 8.49
CA ILE A 152 2.21 9.63 8.85
C ILE A 152 2.55 9.87 10.34
N ALA A 153 1.96 10.90 10.97
CA ALA A 153 2.15 11.15 12.40
C ALA A 153 1.51 10.08 13.30
N ALA A 154 0.67 9.20 12.76
CA ALA A 154 0.14 8.05 13.47
C ALA A 154 1.14 6.90 13.59
N PHE A 155 2.25 6.92 12.87
CA PHE A 155 3.24 5.85 12.80
C PHE A 155 4.54 6.18 13.56
N LYS A 156 5.22 5.16 14.11
CA LYS A 156 6.58 5.31 14.67
C LYS A 156 7.63 5.32 13.55
N PRO A 157 8.75 6.06 13.66
CA PRO A 157 9.15 6.95 14.77
C PRO A 157 8.73 8.41 14.55
N VAL A 158 7.76 8.69 13.69
CA VAL A 158 7.34 10.08 13.39
C VAL A 158 6.86 10.78 14.66
N PRO A 159 7.37 11.99 14.98
CA PRO A 159 6.90 12.75 16.12
C PRO A 159 5.40 13.09 16.03
N PRO A 160 4.65 13.12 17.14
CA PRO A 160 3.21 13.43 17.11
C PRO A 160 2.85 14.77 16.47
N GLY A 161 3.77 15.74 16.50
CA GLY A 161 3.62 17.04 15.83
C GLY A 161 3.87 17.01 14.32
N GLY A 162 4.30 15.87 13.78
CA GLY A 162 4.57 15.70 12.35
C GLY A 162 5.81 16.44 11.84
N GLN A 163 6.67 16.94 12.74
CA GLN A 163 7.96 17.49 12.33
C GLN A 163 8.91 16.35 11.99
N ILE A 164 9.42 16.34 10.76
CA ILE A 164 10.26 15.28 10.24
C ILE A 164 11.57 15.89 9.76
N GLU A 165 12.64 15.57 10.49
CA GLU A 165 13.99 15.99 10.16
C GLU A 165 14.54 15.19 8.96
N ASP A 166 15.55 15.73 8.29
CA ASP A 166 16.07 15.22 7.03
C ASP A 166 16.52 13.75 7.09
N GLU A 167 17.07 13.30 8.21
CA GLU A 167 17.46 11.90 8.38
C GLU A 167 16.24 10.98 8.34
N LEU A 168 15.19 11.30 9.09
CA LEU A 168 13.94 10.53 9.09
C LEU A 168 13.21 10.67 7.75
N ALA A 169 13.19 11.88 7.16
CA ALA A 169 12.62 12.14 5.86
C ALA A 169 13.23 11.21 4.79
N ARG A 170 14.56 11.09 4.78
CA ARG A 170 15.27 10.20 3.84
C ARG A 170 14.89 8.73 4.02
N LYS A 171 14.73 8.27 5.26
CA LYS A 171 14.28 6.90 5.55
C LYS A 171 12.85 6.65 5.06
N LEU A 172 11.95 7.61 5.27
CA LEU A 172 10.56 7.53 4.82
C LEU A 172 10.46 7.54 3.29
N ILE A 173 11.22 8.42 2.61
CA ILE A 173 11.30 8.47 1.16
C ILE A 173 11.87 7.15 0.62
N HIS A 174 12.92 6.61 1.24
CA HIS A 174 13.46 5.31 0.87
C HIS A 174 12.40 4.20 0.96
N GLY A 175 11.64 4.18 2.05
CA GLY A 175 10.54 3.23 2.21
C GLY A 175 9.44 3.38 1.16
N TYR A 176 9.10 4.61 0.79
CA TYR A 176 8.15 4.88 -0.29
C TYR A 176 8.64 4.33 -1.63
N TYR A 177 9.90 4.60 -2.01
CA TYR A 177 10.50 4.09 -3.24
C TYR A 177 10.57 2.56 -3.25
N ALA A 178 10.99 1.94 -2.14
CA ALA A 178 11.01 0.49 -2.00
C ALA A 178 9.61 -0.12 -2.15
N SER A 179 8.59 0.49 -1.53
CA SER A 179 7.20 0.05 -1.62
C SER A 179 6.64 0.21 -3.03
N THR A 180 7.01 1.28 -3.73
CA THR A 180 6.64 1.50 -5.15
C THR A 180 7.27 0.43 -6.04
N THR A 181 8.55 0.13 -5.85
CA THR A 181 9.24 -0.92 -6.61
C THR A 181 8.67 -2.30 -6.31
N TYR A 182 8.27 -2.55 -5.06
CA TYR A 182 7.63 -3.80 -4.69
C TYR A 182 6.28 -3.98 -5.40
N VAL A 183 5.40 -2.97 -5.38
CA VAL A 183 4.09 -3.09 -6.05
C VAL A 183 4.23 -3.15 -7.57
N ASP A 184 5.19 -2.43 -8.16
CA ASP A 184 5.51 -2.53 -9.59
C ASP A 184 5.88 -3.97 -9.97
N ALA A 185 6.70 -4.64 -9.18
CA ALA A 185 7.03 -6.05 -9.38
C ALA A 185 5.79 -6.97 -9.30
N GLN A 186 4.83 -6.67 -8.42
CA GLN A 186 3.60 -7.45 -8.31
C GLN A 186 2.68 -7.21 -9.53
N ILE A 187 2.55 -5.97 -10.00
CA ILE A 187 1.85 -5.64 -11.26
C ILE A 187 2.52 -6.34 -12.43
N GLY A 188 3.85 -6.34 -12.47
CA GLY A 188 4.63 -7.06 -13.48
C GLY A 188 4.38 -8.56 -13.51
N LYS A 189 4.11 -9.21 -12.36
CA LYS A 189 3.68 -10.63 -12.32
C LYS A 189 2.33 -10.82 -13.00
N VAL A 190 1.38 -9.95 -12.74
CA VAL A 190 0.03 -10.04 -13.31
C VAL A 190 0.05 -9.80 -14.81
N THR A 191 0.79 -8.79 -15.29
CA THR A 191 0.88 -8.49 -16.73
C THR A 191 1.60 -9.60 -17.50
N ARG A 192 2.68 -10.16 -16.96
CA ARG A 192 3.32 -11.34 -17.56
C ARG A 192 2.37 -12.53 -17.65
N ALA A 193 1.54 -12.74 -16.62
CA ALA A 193 0.54 -13.82 -16.67
C ALA A 193 -0.50 -13.60 -17.78
N LEU A 194 -0.87 -12.37 -18.12
CA LEU A 194 -1.71 -12.09 -19.29
C LEU A 194 -1.04 -12.55 -20.59
N ASP A 195 0.25 -12.24 -20.76
CA ASP A 195 1.03 -12.68 -21.93
C ASP A 195 1.14 -14.21 -22.00
N GLU A 196 1.57 -14.85 -20.93
CA GLU A 196 1.74 -16.30 -20.83
C GLU A 196 0.42 -17.07 -21.05
N LEU A 197 -0.70 -16.49 -20.67
CA LEU A 197 -2.02 -17.03 -20.87
C LEU A 197 -2.57 -16.76 -22.28
N GLY A 198 -1.90 -15.95 -23.10
CA GLY A 198 -2.37 -15.54 -24.42
C GLY A 198 -3.63 -14.66 -24.34
N LEU A 199 -3.76 -13.86 -23.30
CA LEU A 199 -4.90 -12.98 -23.06
C LEU A 199 -4.59 -11.51 -23.41
N ALA A 200 -3.32 -11.13 -23.51
CA ALA A 200 -2.89 -9.73 -23.64
C ALA A 200 -3.50 -9.02 -24.85
N GLU A 201 -3.50 -9.66 -26.03
CA GLU A 201 -4.01 -9.09 -27.29
C GLU A 201 -5.50 -8.72 -27.24
N ASN A 202 -6.28 -9.32 -26.33
CA ASN A 202 -7.72 -9.14 -26.20
C ASN A 202 -8.13 -8.60 -24.83
N THR A 203 -7.20 -7.97 -24.12
CA THR A 203 -7.45 -7.43 -22.77
C THR A 203 -7.01 -5.98 -22.71
N ILE A 204 -7.92 -5.09 -22.32
CA ILE A 204 -7.58 -3.70 -21.99
C ILE A 204 -7.10 -3.69 -20.56
N VAL A 205 -5.87 -3.22 -20.34
CA VAL A 205 -5.29 -3.02 -19.00
C VAL A 205 -5.33 -1.55 -18.64
N VAL A 206 -5.93 -1.23 -17.51
CA VAL A 206 -5.97 0.12 -16.96
C VAL A 206 -5.27 0.13 -15.61
N LEU A 207 -4.32 1.03 -15.43
CA LEU A 207 -3.61 1.26 -14.18
C LEU A 207 -3.80 2.71 -13.75
N TRP A 208 -4.18 2.91 -12.49
CA TRP A 208 -4.21 4.24 -11.87
C TRP A 208 -3.89 4.20 -10.39
N GLY A 209 -3.44 5.34 -9.84
CA GLY A 209 -3.38 5.57 -8.40
C GLY A 209 -4.61 6.34 -7.92
N ASP A 210 -5.13 6.02 -6.74
CA ASP A 210 -6.24 6.74 -6.11
C ASP A 210 -5.77 8.09 -5.53
N HIS A 211 -4.51 8.17 -5.08
CA HIS A 211 -3.81 9.38 -4.64
C HIS A 211 -2.29 9.11 -4.59
N GLY A 212 -1.52 10.11 -4.21
CA GLY A 212 -0.07 10.01 -3.99
C GLY A 212 0.33 10.60 -2.64
N TRP A 213 1.63 10.88 -2.49
CA TRP A 213 2.26 11.39 -1.27
C TRP A 213 3.13 12.60 -1.62
N HIS A 214 3.09 13.63 -0.77
CA HIS A 214 3.93 14.82 -0.95
C HIS A 214 5.37 14.62 -0.51
N LEU A 215 5.64 13.67 0.39
CA LEU A 215 6.98 13.29 0.88
C LEU A 215 7.79 14.48 1.41
N GLY A 216 7.13 15.44 2.05
CA GLY A 216 7.75 16.60 2.67
C GLY A 216 7.69 17.88 1.84
N ASP A 217 7.26 17.82 0.58
CA ASP A 217 7.08 19.02 -0.23
C ASP A 217 6.00 19.92 0.38
N LEU A 218 6.24 21.22 0.38
CA LEU A 218 5.38 22.24 1.02
C LEU A 218 5.06 21.95 2.50
N SER A 219 5.94 21.25 3.20
CA SER A 219 5.71 20.78 4.60
C SER A 219 4.56 19.78 4.76
N ILE A 220 4.16 19.12 3.68
CA ILE A 220 3.09 18.14 3.65
C ILE A 220 3.68 16.75 3.41
N TRP A 221 3.17 15.73 4.09
CA TRP A 221 3.63 14.36 3.92
C TRP A 221 2.57 13.44 3.31
N THR A 222 1.30 13.66 3.68
CA THR A 222 0.17 12.80 3.26
C THR A 222 -0.99 13.63 2.76
#